data_a0c49bac4ee815247cab42a9c4a3d6f9
#
_entry.id   a0c49bac4ee815247cab42a9c4a3d6f9
#
_cell.length_a   1.000
_cell.length_b   1.000
_cell.length_c   1.000
_cell.angle_alpha   90.00
_cell.angle_beta   90.00
_cell.angle_gamma   90.00
#
_symmetry.space_group_name_H-M   'P 1'
#
loop_
_entity.id
_entity.type
_entity.pdbx_description
1 polymer ?
#
loop_
_entity_poly.entity_id
_entity_poly.type
_entity_poly.pdbx_seq_one_letter_code
_entity_poly.pdbx_strand_id
1 'polypeptide(L)'
;MNVVEQAKEFAIKAHKGQVRKTEKDKPMIIHLFDVASILKLYEFDENVIAAGFLHDTLEDTKVAKEDILNNFNEDILSLILGDTEEDKTLSWKERKTITINEAKNLDLRHKAIIIADKISNLEDMLIYFNKLGTKDFSAFNQGFESQKWYFENLYQSLILNEDENKEYFKRLKSLIDEIFNNKEDEFLKNTIFKNKEQEYIEVKKLDAKKWELAKLKRLFDIEPYTIEFTGTPRTGKTTLINNLYDFFKKGKFKTSILEEFTTSKRYKEQIYPKLKNEYKNVVNTEIPKYVLKDLEEEMQKDLDVILIDRSLFDRIIWVNRLYLKNGMKEDEYKDYLNTYIPLVNEKI
;
A
#
# COMPACT_ATOMS: atom_id res chain seq x y z
N MET A 1 -23.96 -7.94 -9.23
CA MET A 1 -22.68 -7.23 -9.26
C MET A 1 -22.78 -6.16 -8.18
N ASN A 2 -21.78 -6.00 -7.33
CA ASN A 2 -21.82 -4.89 -6.37
C ASN A 2 -21.51 -3.57 -7.11
N VAL A 3 -21.80 -2.45 -6.48
CA VAL A 3 -21.66 -1.12 -7.09
C VAL A 3 -20.21 -0.78 -7.47
N VAL A 4 -19.23 -1.28 -6.70
CA VAL A 4 -17.80 -1.07 -6.95
C VAL A 4 -17.35 -1.78 -8.23
N GLU A 5 -17.73 -3.05 -8.42
CA GLU A 5 -17.41 -3.79 -9.64
C GLU A 5 -18.12 -3.19 -10.86
N GLN A 6 -19.35 -2.70 -10.70
CA GLN A 6 -20.06 -2.00 -11.77
C GLN A 6 -19.35 -0.70 -12.17
N ALA A 7 -18.88 0.10 -11.20
CA ALA A 7 -18.14 1.34 -11.43
C ALA A 7 -16.80 1.07 -12.13
N LYS A 8 -16.09 0.03 -11.70
CA LYS A 8 -14.85 -0.43 -12.31
C LYS A 8 -15.03 -0.79 -13.79
N GLU A 9 -16.04 -1.62 -14.13
CA GLU A 9 -16.30 -1.99 -15.53
C GLU A 9 -16.74 -0.78 -16.39
N PHE A 10 -17.53 0.12 -15.80
CA PHE A 10 -17.95 1.34 -16.46
C PHE A 10 -16.75 2.25 -16.77
N ALA A 11 -15.87 2.48 -15.81
CA ALA A 11 -14.65 3.26 -15.97
C ALA A 11 -13.71 2.67 -17.04
N ILE A 12 -13.52 1.33 -17.07
CA ILE A 12 -12.73 0.64 -18.10
C ILE A 12 -13.27 0.94 -19.50
N LYS A 13 -14.59 0.93 -19.68
CA LYS A 13 -15.23 1.19 -20.97
C LYS A 13 -15.10 2.67 -21.34
N ALA A 14 -15.36 3.58 -20.39
CA ALA A 14 -15.36 5.02 -20.62
C ALA A 14 -13.98 5.56 -21.00
N HIS A 15 -12.91 5.08 -20.32
CA HIS A 15 -11.53 5.52 -20.52
C HIS A 15 -10.71 4.65 -21.48
N LYS A 16 -11.37 3.79 -22.26
CA LYS A 16 -10.69 2.88 -23.20
C LYS A 16 -9.77 3.63 -24.17
N GLY A 17 -8.49 3.27 -24.15
CA GLY A 17 -7.46 3.84 -25.03
C GLY A 17 -6.88 5.18 -24.56
N GLN A 18 -7.29 5.71 -23.44
CA GLN A 18 -6.67 6.89 -22.84
C GLN A 18 -5.37 6.52 -22.10
N VAL A 19 -4.41 7.42 -22.13
CA VAL A 19 -3.10 7.27 -21.47
C VAL A 19 -2.79 8.48 -20.58
N ARG A 20 -1.92 8.28 -19.58
CA ARG A 20 -1.44 9.36 -18.70
C ARG A 20 -0.59 10.36 -19.47
N LYS A 21 -0.72 11.65 -19.14
CA LYS A 21 0.04 12.74 -19.81
C LYS A 21 1.55 12.65 -19.55
N THR A 22 1.95 12.23 -18.36
CA THR A 22 3.36 12.13 -17.95
C THR A 22 4.05 10.85 -18.41
N GLU A 23 3.29 9.77 -18.64
CA GLU A 23 3.80 8.46 -19.07
C GLU A 23 2.90 7.92 -20.19
N LYS A 24 3.27 8.21 -21.47
CA LYS A 24 2.45 7.89 -22.65
C LYS A 24 2.13 6.41 -22.83
N ASP A 25 2.89 5.52 -22.21
CA ASP A 25 2.67 4.07 -22.25
C ASP A 25 1.78 3.57 -21.10
N LYS A 26 1.42 4.45 -20.14
CA LYS A 26 0.63 4.08 -18.98
C LYS A 26 -0.85 4.37 -19.21
N PRO A 27 -1.72 3.33 -19.27
CA PRO A 27 -3.16 3.51 -19.41
C PRO A 27 -3.76 4.37 -18.29
N MET A 28 -4.70 5.27 -18.63
CA MET A 28 -5.38 6.14 -17.65
C MET A 28 -6.10 5.33 -16.57
N ILE A 29 -6.64 4.18 -16.93
CA ILE A 29 -7.38 3.31 -16.02
C ILE A 29 -6.57 2.91 -14.76
N ILE A 30 -5.23 2.83 -14.84
CA ILE A 30 -4.36 2.51 -13.69
C ILE A 30 -4.51 3.57 -12.59
N HIS A 31 -4.66 4.85 -12.96
CA HIS A 31 -4.90 5.92 -12.01
C HIS A 31 -6.25 5.77 -11.30
N LEU A 32 -7.31 5.46 -12.03
CA LEU A 32 -8.64 5.29 -11.45
C LEU A 32 -8.69 4.10 -10.48
N PHE A 33 -8.01 3.01 -10.83
CA PHE A 33 -7.82 1.86 -9.94
C PHE A 33 -7.04 2.23 -8.68
N ASP A 34 -6.02 3.06 -8.82
CA ASP A 34 -5.20 3.50 -7.71
C ASP A 34 -5.99 4.39 -6.74
N VAL A 35 -6.76 5.35 -7.26
CA VAL A 35 -7.66 6.20 -6.45
C VAL A 35 -8.67 5.35 -5.67
N ALA A 36 -9.36 4.41 -6.35
CA ALA A 36 -10.29 3.50 -5.69
C ALA A 36 -9.61 2.60 -4.64
N SER A 37 -8.38 2.14 -4.91
CA SER A 37 -7.60 1.32 -3.97
C SER A 37 -7.15 2.12 -2.74
N ILE A 38 -6.82 3.41 -2.89
CA ILE A 38 -6.52 4.31 -1.76
C ILE A 38 -7.77 4.49 -0.89
N LEU A 39 -8.94 4.69 -1.49
CA LEU A 39 -10.19 4.81 -0.76
C LEU A 39 -10.55 3.52 0.00
N LYS A 40 -10.34 2.36 -0.65
CA LYS A 40 -10.51 1.04 -0.01
C LYS A 40 -9.54 0.85 1.17
N LEU A 41 -8.26 1.21 1.00
CA LEU A 41 -7.23 1.11 2.04
C LEU A 41 -7.60 1.90 3.31
N TYR A 42 -8.26 3.04 3.14
CA TYR A 42 -8.70 3.88 4.25
C TYR A 42 -10.16 3.62 4.68
N GLU A 43 -10.71 2.48 4.25
CA GLU A 43 -12.01 1.93 4.70
C GLU A 43 -13.21 2.88 4.43
N PHE A 44 -13.19 3.65 3.34
CA PHE A 44 -14.36 4.40 2.91
C PHE A 44 -15.46 3.48 2.38
N ASP A 45 -16.70 3.96 2.37
CA ASP A 45 -17.85 3.17 1.93
C ASP A 45 -17.85 2.88 0.42
N GLU A 46 -18.65 1.89 -0.01
CA GLU A 46 -18.68 1.39 -1.37
C GLU A 46 -19.06 2.46 -2.41
N ASN A 47 -19.91 3.45 -2.07
CA ASN A 47 -20.25 4.53 -2.98
C ASN A 47 -19.07 5.48 -3.20
N VAL A 48 -18.29 5.77 -2.14
CA VAL A 48 -17.07 6.57 -2.24
C VAL A 48 -16.02 5.84 -3.08
N ILE A 49 -15.83 4.52 -2.88
CA ILE A 49 -14.90 3.71 -3.68
C ILE A 49 -15.36 3.67 -5.14
N ALA A 50 -16.65 3.49 -5.40
CA ALA A 50 -17.23 3.53 -6.76
C ALA A 50 -17.03 4.89 -7.43
N ALA A 51 -17.26 5.99 -6.70
CA ALA A 51 -16.99 7.34 -7.18
C ALA A 51 -15.50 7.56 -7.47
N GLY A 52 -14.59 6.94 -6.70
CA GLY A 52 -13.16 6.95 -6.98
C GLY A 52 -12.79 6.33 -8.34
N PHE A 53 -13.47 5.26 -8.79
CA PHE A 53 -13.31 4.74 -10.16
C PHE A 53 -13.84 5.71 -11.22
N LEU A 54 -14.81 6.55 -10.90
CA LEU A 54 -15.58 7.37 -11.84
C LEU A 54 -15.21 8.86 -11.83
N HIS A 55 -14.33 9.33 -10.92
CA HIS A 55 -14.11 10.76 -10.64
C HIS A 55 -13.72 11.58 -11.87
N ASP A 56 -12.87 11.04 -12.76
CA ASP A 56 -12.45 11.71 -13.99
C ASP A 56 -13.39 11.46 -15.18
N THR A 57 -14.43 10.62 -15.01
CA THR A 57 -15.26 10.17 -16.14
C THR A 57 -16.02 11.32 -16.78
N LEU A 58 -16.60 12.22 -16.00
CA LEU A 58 -17.34 13.39 -16.51
C LEU A 58 -16.42 14.44 -17.17
N GLU A 59 -15.17 14.55 -16.69
CA GLU A 59 -14.22 15.53 -17.21
C GLU A 59 -13.51 15.08 -18.48
N ASP A 60 -13.09 13.83 -18.53
CA ASP A 60 -12.13 13.33 -19.51
C ASP A 60 -12.75 12.38 -20.54
N THR A 61 -14.08 12.14 -20.48
CA THR A 61 -14.77 11.29 -21.44
C THR A 61 -15.99 11.98 -22.06
N LYS A 62 -16.80 11.22 -22.80
CA LYS A 62 -18.07 11.67 -23.38
C LYS A 62 -19.28 11.32 -22.52
N VAL A 63 -19.07 10.76 -21.35
CA VAL A 63 -20.12 10.35 -20.41
C VAL A 63 -20.78 11.60 -19.85
N ALA A 64 -22.12 11.63 -19.89
CA ALA A 64 -22.92 12.71 -19.31
C ALA A 64 -23.38 12.39 -17.89
N LYS A 65 -23.85 13.40 -17.14
CA LYS A 65 -24.42 13.22 -15.79
C LYS A 65 -25.59 12.22 -15.81
N GLU A 66 -26.40 12.23 -16.86
CA GLU A 66 -27.52 11.31 -17.07
C GLU A 66 -27.06 9.85 -17.21
N ASP A 67 -25.90 9.62 -17.84
CA ASP A 67 -25.34 8.26 -17.96
C ASP A 67 -24.93 7.72 -16.58
N ILE A 68 -24.37 8.57 -15.72
CA ILE A 68 -24.05 8.19 -14.34
C ILE A 68 -25.33 7.85 -13.57
N LEU A 69 -26.38 8.69 -13.65
CA LEU A 69 -27.64 8.44 -12.97
C LEU A 69 -28.37 7.19 -13.47
N ASN A 70 -28.26 6.86 -14.75
CA ASN A 70 -28.88 5.66 -15.33
C ASN A 70 -28.17 4.36 -14.90
N ASN A 71 -26.92 4.42 -14.51
CA ASN A 71 -26.13 3.25 -14.12
C ASN A 71 -25.88 3.20 -12.61
N PHE A 72 -25.95 4.32 -11.90
CA PHE A 72 -25.63 4.44 -10.47
C PHE A 72 -26.72 5.26 -9.76
N ASN A 73 -26.41 5.78 -8.58
CA ASN A 73 -27.32 6.56 -7.77
C ASN A 73 -26.90 8.04 -7.66
N GLU A 74 -27.81 8.88 -7.12
CA GLU A 74 -27.57 10.32 -6.92
C GLU A 74 -26.38 10.61 -6.00
N ASP A 75 -26.14 9.74 -5.00
CA ASP A 75 -25.02 9.87 -4.05
C ASP A 75 -23.67 9.75 -4.78
N ILE A 76 -23.51 8.76 -5.65
CA ILE A 76 -22.28 8.61 -6.45
C ILE A 76 -22.10 9.80 -7.41
N LEU A 77 -23.17 10.26 -8.07
CA LEU A 77 -23.07 11.44 -8.92
C LEU A 77 -22.63 12.67 -8.13
N SER A 78 -23.22 12.91 -6.95
CA SER A 78 -22.82 14.00 -6.05
C SER A 78 -21.34 13.94 -5.70
N LEU A 79 -20.86 12.75 -5.33
CA LEU A 79 -19.46 12.52 -4.97
C LEU A 79 -18.51 12.83 -6.13
N ILE A 80 -18.83 12.42 -7.36
CA ILE A 80 -18.04 12.72 -8.57
C ILE A 80 -18.00 14.23 -8.81
N LEU A 81 -19.14 14.92 -8.71
CA LEU A 81 -19.25 16.35 -8.96
C LEU A 81 -18.43 17.19 -7.98
N GLY A 82 -18.15 16.67 -6.78
CA GLY A 82 -17.30 17.35 -5.78
C GLY A 82 -15.85 17.53 -6.18
N ASP A 83 -15.31 16.76 -7.13
CA ASP A 83 -13.94 16.89 -7.70
C ASP A 83 -13.94 17.36 -9.16
N THR A 84 -15.10 17.62 -9.76
CA THR A 84 -15.23 17.97 -11.19
C THR A 84 -15.06 19.47 -11.41
N GLU A 85 -14.11 19.88 -12.26
CA GLU A 85 -13.95 21.27 -12.69
C GLU A 85 -14.98 21.65 -13.79
N GLU A 86 -15.94 22.51 -13.47
CA GLU A 86 -17.07 22.80 -14.38
C GLU A 86 -16.68 23.69 -15.57
N ASP A 87 -15.81 24.69 -15.41
CA ASP A 87 -15.49 25.67 -16.47
C ASP A 87 -14.03 25.55 -16.94
N LYS A 88 -13.84 24.85 -18.05
CA LYS A 88 -12.51 24.70 -18.71
C LYS A 88 -12.05 25.94 -19.48
N THR A 89 -12.88 27.01 -19.58
CA THR A 89 -12.51 28.26 -20.26
C THR A 89 -11.65 29.18 -19.37
N LEU A 90 -11.73 28.98 -18.06
CA LEU A 90 -10.94 29.73 -17.06
C LEU A 90 -9.45 29.32 -17.11
N SER A 91 -8.59 30.28 -16.72
CA SER A 91 -7.17 29.98 -16.54
C SER A 91 -6.95 28.88 -15.48
N TRP A 92 -5.83 28.17 -15.58
CA TRP A 92 -5.46 27.15 -14.59
C TRP A 92 -5.52 27.69 -13.14
N LYS A 93 -5.03 28.91 -12.92
CA LYS A 93 -5.00 29.56 -11.59
C LYS A 93 -6.41 29.81 -11.05
N GLU A 94 -7.32 30.29 -11.90
CA GLU A 94 -8.71 30.55 -11.52
C GLU A 94 -9.42 29.24 -11.17
N ARG A 95 -9.34 28.20 -12.02
CA ARG A 95 -9.93 26.88 -11.76
C ARG A 95 -9.42 26.31 -10.43
N LYS A 96 -8.10 26.29 -10.20
CA LYS A 96 -7.54 25.77 -8.94
C LYS A 96 -7.92 26.62 -7.72
N THR A 97 -8.12 27.93 -7.88
CA THR A 97 -8.64 28.76 -6.80
C THR A 97 -10.09 28.40 -6.45
N ILE A 98 -10.92 28.08 -7.44
CA ILE A 98 -12.29 27.60 -7.22
C ILE A 98 -12.24 26.28 -6.45
N THR A 99 -11.51 25.27 -6.95
CA THR A 99 -11.34 23.96 -6.29
C THR A 99 -10.91 24.10 -4.82
N ILE A 100 -9.90 24.95 -4.53
CA ILE A 100 -9.43 25.22 -3.16
C ILE A 100 -10.55 25.78 -2.27
N ASN A 101 -11.35 26.72 -2.80
CA ASN A 101 -12.41 27.35 -2.02
C ASN A 101 -13.61 26.39 -1.79
N GLU A 102 -14.01 25.64 -2.77
CA GLU A 102 -15.09 24.67 -2.68
C GLU A 102 -14.75 23.53 -1.72
N ALA A 103 -13.52 23.01 -1.76
CA ALA A 103 -13.05 21.94 -0.87
C ALA A 103 -13.22 22.26 0.63
N LYS A 104 -13.26 23.54 1.02
CA LYS A 104 -13.51 23.95 2.42
C LYS A 104 -14.88 23.53 2.94
N ASN A 105 -15.87 23.48 2.05
CA ASN A 105 -17.27 23.27 2.40
C ASN A 105 -17.78 21.86 2.13
N LEU A 106 -16.95 21.01 1.51
CA LEU A 106 -17.26 19.61 1.24
C LEU A 106 -17.26 18.81 2.54
N ASP A 107 -18.12 17.80 2.61
CA ASP A 107 -18.06 16.79 3.67
C ASP A 107 -16.88 15.84 3.44
N LEU A 108 -16.58 14.99 4.42
CA LEU A 108 -15.44 14.09 4.39
C LEU A 108 -15.47 13.09 3.23
N ARG A 109 -16.66 12.64 2.80
CA ARG A 109 -16.79 11.66 1.71
C ARG A 109 -16.36 12.28 0.37
N HIS A 110 -16.77 13.51 0.08
CA HIS A 110 -16.31 14.27 -1.09
C HIS A 110 -14.82 14.59 -1.01
N LYS A 111 -14.36 15.09 0.16
CA LYS A 111 -12.94 15.35 0.40
C LYS A 111 -12.07 14.11 0.20
N ALA A 112 -12.56 12.91 0.56
CA ALA A 112 -11.83 11.67 0.43
C ALA A 112 -11.45 11.35 -1.02
N ILE A 113 -12.32 11.61 -1.99
CA ILE A 113 -12.04 11.40 -3.41
C ILE A 113 -10.91 12.34 -3.85
N ILE A 114 -11.01 13.63 -3.50
CA ILE A 114 -9.96 14.62 -3.80
C ILE A 114 -8.63 14.18 -3.17
N ILE A 115 -8.62 13.77 -1.90
CA ILE A 115 -7.43 13.31 -1.19
C ILE A 115 -6.80 12.11 -1.92
N ALA A 116 -7.59 11.11 -2.27
CA ALA A 116 -7.12 9.90 -2.93
C ALA A 116 -6.55 10.20 -4.33
N ASP A 117 -7.21 11.07 -5.11
CA ASP A 117 -6.70 11.55 -6.39
C ASP A 117 -5.36 12.27 -6.21
N LYS A 118 -5.26 13.20 -5.24
CA LYS A 118 -4.02 13.97 -5.04
C LYS A 118 -2.88 13.08 -4.49
N ILE A 119 -3.16 12.09 -3.64
CA ILE A 119 -2.17 11.09 -3.24
C ILE A 119 -1.66 10.34 -4.47
N SER A 120 -2.54 9.79 -5.33
CA SER A 120 -2.15 9.07 -6.54
C SER A 120 -1.33 9.93 -7.50
N ASN A 121 -1.73 11.19 -7.71
CA ASN A 121 -1.03 12.13 -8.59
C ASN A 121 0.36 12.52 -8.04
N LEU A 122 0.49 12.77 -6.73
CA LEU A 122 1.78 13.10 -6.11
C LEU A 122 2.72 11.88 -6.07
N GLU A 123 2.21 10.68 -5.87
CA GLU A 123 3.01 9.46 -5.99
C GLU A 123 3.55 9.27 -7.42
N ASP A 124 2.72 9.46 -8.45
CA ASP A 124 3.16 9.42 -9.85
C ASP A 124 4.21 10.51 -10.14
N MET A 125 4.02 11.71 -9.62
CA MET A 125 4.98 12.82 -9.73
C MET A 125 6.33 12.47 -9.06
N LEU A 126 6.28 11.88 -7.87
CA LEU A 126 7.48 11.47 -7.13
C LEU A 126 8.23 10.34 -7.85
N ILE A 127 7.52 9.35 -8.38
CA ILE A 127 8.10 8.28 -9.22
C ILE A 127 8.79 8.89 -10.44
N TYR A 128 8.13 9.81 -11.13
CA TYR A 128 8.67 10.48 -12.30
C TYR A 128 9.97 11.23 -11.99
N PHE A 129 9.99 12.05 -10.95
CA PHE A 129 11.18 12.80 -10.53
C PHE A 129 12.33 11.88 -10.11
N ASN A 130 12.03 10.82 -9.39
CA ASN A 130 13.03 9.84 -8.97
C ASN A 130 13.61 9.06 -10.16
N LYS A 131 12.83 8.75 -11.19
CA LYS A 131 13.34 8.14 -12.44
C LYS A 131 14.32 9.06 -13.18
N LEU A 132 14.03 10.37 -13.17
CA LEU A 132 14.90 11.36 -13.81
C LEU A 132 16.11 11.75 -12.95
N GLY A 133 16.07 11.53 -11.62
CA GLY A 133 17.07 12.06 -10.69
C GLY A 133 17.01 13.59 -10.52
N THR A 134 15.94 14.22 -10.97
CA THR A 134 15.73 15.67 -10.87
C THR A 134 14.24 16.02 -10.83
N LYS A 135 13.91 17.11 -10.15
CA LYS A 135 12.53 17.66 -10.08
C LYS A 135 12.27 18.53 -11.32
N ASP A 136 12.09 17.90 -12.47
CA ASP A 136 11.78 18.57 -13.73
C ASP A 136 10.25 18.69 -13.92
N PHE A 137 9.75 19.91 -13.80
CA PHE A 137 8.33 20.23 -13.95
C PHE A 137 7.91 20.49 -15.41
N SER A 138 8.79 20.36 -16.39
CA SER A 138 8.50 20.62 -17.81
C SER A 138 7.41 19.70 -18.40
N ALA A 139 7.27 18.48 -17.85
CA ALA A 139 6.22 17.54 -18.25
C ALA A 139 4.82 17.90 -17.69
N PHE A 140 4.73 18.85 -16.78
CA PHE A 140 3.48 19.26 -16.15
C PHE A 140 2.97 20.59 -16.72
N ASN A 141 1.65 20.82 -16.65
CA ASN A 141 1.05 22.04 -17.20
C ASN A 141 1.50 23.33 -16.48
N GLN A 142 2.08 23.20 -15.28
CA GLN A 142 2.56 24.33 -14.47
C GLN A 142 3.89 23.98 -13.79
N GLY A 143 4.72 24.99 -13.57
CA GLY A 143 6.00 24.86 -12.90
C GLY A 143 5.89 24.70 -11.37
N PHE A 144 7.05 24.52 -10.74
CA PHE A 144 7.21 24.22 -9.32
C PHE A 144 6.38 25.13 -8.40
N GLU A 145 6.50 26.45 -8.52
CA GLU A 145 5.85 27.42 -7.63
C GLU A 145 4.32 27.34 -7.70
N SER A 146 3.78 27.16 -8.91
CA SER A 146 2.33 27.04 -9.12
C SER A 146 1.80 25.74 -8.54
N GLN A 147 2.50 24.62 -8.77
CA GLN A 147 2.13 23.31 -8.22
C GLN A 147 2.21 23.32 -6.70
N LYS A 148 3.32 23.83 -6.12
CA LYS A 148 3.48 23.99 -4.68
C LYS A 148 2.33 24.78 -4.06
N TRP A 149 2.06 25.96 -4.62
CA TRP A 149 0.95 26.79 -4.17
C TRP A 149 -0.38 26.04 -4.18
N TYR A 150 -0.67 25.30 -5.23
CA TYR A 150 -1.93 24.55 -5.35
C TYR A 150 -2.05 23.47 -4.28
N PHE A 151 -1.08 22.56 -4.19
CA PHE A 151 -1.15 21.44 -3.25
C PHE A 151 -1.15 21.88 -1.79
N GLU A 152 -0.37 22.88 -1.42
CA GLU A 152 -0.34 23.42 -0.06
C GLU A 152 -1.67 24.07 0.33
N ASN A 153 -2.26 24.91 -0.54
CA ASN A 153 -3.53 25.55 -0.23
C ASN A 153 -4.71 24.56 -0.27
N LEU A 154 -4.71 23.62 -1.18
CA LEU A 154 -5.73 22.58 -1.23
C LEU A 154 -5.69 21.73 0.05
N TYR A 155 -4.51 21.32 0.50
CA TYR A 155 -4.34 20.60 1.77
C TYR A 155 -4.96 21.37 2.94
N GLN A 156 -4.71 22.67 3.07
CA GLN A 156 -5.30 23.49 4.12
C GLN A 156 -6.83 23.54 4.05
N SER A 157 -7.40 23.51 2.86
CA SER A 157 -8.86 23.45 2.67
C SER A 157 -9.44 22.08 3.05
N LEU A 158 -8.74 21.01 2.71
CA LEU A 158 -9.19 19.64 2.97
C LEU A 158 -9.19 19.29 4.47
N ILE A 159 -8.18 19.77 5.24
CA ILE A 159 -8.13 19.52 6.70
C ILE A 159 -9.07 20.42 7.52
N LEU A 160 -9.68 21.42 6.90
CA LEU A 160 -10.56 22.34 7.62
C LEU A 160 -11.76 21.58 8.21
N ASN A 161 -11.93 21.69 9.55
CA ASN A 161 -12.93 20.98 10.36
C ASN A 161 -12.77 19.44 10.39
N GLU A 162 -11.60 18.92 10.05
CA GLU A 162 -11.30 17.48 10.07
C GLU A 162 -10.20 17.14 11.08
N ASP A 163 -10.09 15.86 11.42
CA ASP A 163 -8.97 15.35 12.23
C ASP A 163 -7.74 15.10 11.34
N GLU A 164 -6.81 16.05 11.34
CA GLU A 164 -5.56 15.96 10.56
C GLU A 164 -4.66 14.77 10.94
N ASN A 165 -4.93 14.10 12.08
CA ASN A 165 -4.19 12.91 12.49
C ASN A 165 -4.60 11.64 11.74
N LYS A 166 -5.64 11.68 10.95
CA LYS A 166 -6.01 10.56 10.07
C LYS A 166 -4.90 10.26 9.06
N GLU A 167 -4.66 8.97 8.82
CA GLU A 167 -3.52 8.50 8.02
C GLU A 167 -3.53 9.02 6.58
N TYR A 168 -4.68 9.20 5.95
CA TYR A 168 -4.79 9.78 4.61
C TYR A 168 -4.36 11.25 4.57
N PHE A 169 -4.63 12.07 5.60
CA PHE A 169 -4.13 13.45 5.68
C PHE A 169 -2.61 13.47 5.90
N LYS A 170 -2.10 12.64 6.81
CA LYS A 170 -0.64 12.50 7.02
C LYS A 170 0.07 12.05 5.75
N ARG A 171 -0.53 11.10 5.02
CA ARG A 171 0.03 10.63 3.74
C ARG A 171 0.09 11.73 2.72
N LEU A 172 -1.02 12.47 2.50
CA LEU A 172 -1.06 13.59 1.59
C LEU A 172 -0.03 14.67 1.96
N LYS A 173 0.04 15.04 3.25
CA LYS A 173 1.02 16.02 3.75
C LYS A 173 2.47 15.56 3.53
N SER A 174 2.76 14.29 3.83
CA SER A 174 4.10 13.73 3.63
C SER A 174 4.55 13.78 2.17
N LEU A 175 3.65 13.52 1.22
CA LEU A 175 3.96 13.60 -0.21
C LEU A 175 4.19 15.05 -0.67
N ILE A 176 3.38 15.99 -0.18
CA ILE A 176 3.58 17.42 -0.45
C ILE A 176 4.95 17.87 0.06
N ASP A 177 5.31 17.49 1.30
CA ASP A 177 6.59 17.89 1.89
C ASP A 177 7.77 17.23 1.16
N GLU A 178 7.66 15.95 0.77
CA GLU A 178 8.72 15.26 0.02
C GLU A 178 9.00 15.91 -1.33
N ILE A 179 7.96 16.32 -2.04
CA ILE A 179 8.12 16.92 -3.37
C ILE A 179 8.55 18.39 -3.28
N PHE A 180 7.90 19.17 -2.42
CA PHE A 180 8.04 20.64 -2.46
C PHE A 180 8.89 21.22 -1.35
N ASN A 181 9.12 20.50 -0.23
CA ASN A 181 9.76 21.03 0.96
C ASN A 181 10.97 20.20 1.45
N ASN A 182 11.35 19.13 0.71
CA ASN A 182 12.43 18.22 1.13
C ASN A 182 13.81 18.88 0.97
N LYS A 183 14.33 19.43 2.07
CA LYS A 183 15.69 19.99 2.16
C LYS A 183 16.76 18.91 2.33
N GLU A 184 16.39 17.73 2.84
CA GLU A 184 17.30 16.61 3.03
C GLU A 184 17.80 16.06 1.69
N ASP A 185 16.92 15.96 0.70
CA ASP A 185 17.27 15.53 -0.65
C ASP A 185 18.25 16.51 -1.31
N GLU A 186 18.02 17.79 -1.17
CA GLU A 186 18.93 18.83 -1.65
C GLU A 186 20.29 18.80 -0.94
N PHE A 187 20.30 18.58 0.37
CA PHE A 187 21.51 18.36 1.15
C PHE A 187 22.30 17.15 0.69
N LEU A 188 21.64 16.00 0.49
CA LEU A 188 22.25 14.76 0.01
C LEU A 188 22.93 14.98 -1.35
N LYS A 189 22.21 15.59 -2.30
CA LYS A 189 22.73 15.91 -3.64
C LYS A 189 23.96 16.77 -3.58
N ASN A 190 23.93 17.84 -2.79
CA ASN A 190 24.97 18.85 -2.76
C ASN A 190 26.18 18.48 -1.87
N THR A 191 26.04 17.53 -0.94
CA THR A 191 27.06 17.19 0.05
C THR A 191 27.63 15.79 -0.18
N ILE A 192 26.78 14.74 -0.15
CA ILE A 192 27.22 13.36 -0.22
C ILE A 192 27.52 12.97 -1.67
N PHE A 193 26.70 13.39 -2.61
CA PHE A 193 26.82 13.09 -4.03
C PHE A 193 27.49 14.22 -4.84
N LYS A 194 28.12 15.18 -4.17
CA LYS A 194 28.87 16.23 -4.85
C LYS A 194 29.91 15.61 -5.79
N ASN A 195 29.80 15.92 -7.09
CA ASN A 195 30.60 15.31 -8.16
C ASN A 195 30.37 13.81 -8.42
N LYS A 196 29.24 13.26 -7.97
CA LYS A 196 28.84 11.86 -8.15
C LYS A 196 27.39 11.77 -8.69
N GLU A 197 27.10 12.55 -9.71
CA GLU A 197 25.75 12.70 -10.26
C GLU A 197 25.14 11.38 -10.69
N GLN A 198 25.93 10.51 -11.33
CA GLN A 198 25.46 9.20 -11.76
C GLN A 198 25.06 8.28 -10.59
N GLU A 199 25.85 8.30 -9.49
CA GLU A 199 25.51 7.54 -8.28
C GLU A 199 24.21 8.06 -7.64
N TYR A 200 24.03 9.38 -7.60
CA TYR A 200 22.79 9.98 -7.11
C TYR A 200 21.58 9.56 -7.94
N ILE A 201 21.68 9.59 -9.28
CA ILE A 201 20.61 9.17 -10.18
C ILE A 201 20.26 7.69 -9.96
N GLU A 202 21.22 6.80 -9.77
CA GLU A 202 20.94 5.38 -9.52
C GLU A 202 20.22 5.17 -8.17
N VAL A 203 20.58 5.90 -7.12
CA VAL A 203 19.87 5.86 -5.84
C VAL A 203 18.42 6.33 -6.02
N LYS A 204 18.19 7.41 -6.76
CA LYS A 204 16.84 7.90 -7.05
C LYS A 204 16.00 6.92 -7.87
N LYS A 205 16.57 6.23 -8.82
CA LYS A 205 15.88 5.16 -9.55
C LYS A 205 15.46 3.99 -8.65
N LEU A 206 16.25 3.67 -7.63
CA LEU A 206 15.84 2.68 -6.62
C LEU A 206 14.66 3.20 -5.79
N ASP A 207 14.64 4.47 -5.42
CA ASP A 207 13.49 5.07 -4.74
C ASP A 207 12.23 5.06 -5.63
N ALA A 208 12.37 5.35 -6.94
CA ALA A 208 11.26 5.23 -7.88
C ALA A 208 10.67 3.81 -7.90
N LYS A 209 11.52 2.77 -7.96
CA LYS A 209 11.07 1.37 -7.94
C LYS A 209 10.33 1.00 -6.65
N LYS A 210 10.73 1.55 -5.50
CA LYS A 210 10.01 1.34 -4.23
C LYS A 210 8.60 1.90 -4.30
N TRP A 211 8.45 3.12 -4.80
CA TRP A 211 7.15 3.75 -4.96
C TRP A 211 6.26 3.00 -5.94
N GLU A 212 6.81 2.56 -7.08
CA GLU A 212 6.11 1.73 -8.04
C GLU A 212 5.62 0.41 -7.42
N LEU A 213 6.49 -0.25 -6.64
CA LEU A 213 6.13 -1.50 -5.97
C LEU A 213 5.02 -1.29 -4.93
N ALA A 214 5.11 -0.23 -4.11
CA ALA A 214 4.06 0.10 -3.14
C ALA A 214 2.70 0.35 -3.82
N LYS A 215 2.72 1.05 -4.97
CA LYS A 215 1.53 1.29 -5.78
C LYS A 215 0.96 0.01 -6.39
N LEU A 216 1.80 -0.87 -6.92
CA LEU A 216 1.38 -2.16 -7.46
C LEU A 216 0.78 -3.08 -6.39
N LYS A 217 1.38 -3.11 -5.20
CA LYS A 217 0.81 -3.86 -4.06
C LYS A 217 -0.61 -3.42 -3.75
N ARG A 218 -0.84 -2.12 -3.64
CA ARG A 218 -2.17 -1.56 -3.38
C ARG A 218 -3.16 -1.88 -4.50
N LEU A 219 -2.74 -1.76 -5.77
CA LEU A 219 -3.58 -2.01 -6.95
C LEU A 219 -4.03 -3.47 -7.07
N PHE A 220 -3.17 -4.41 -6.71
CA PHE A 220 -3.41 -5.84 -6.88
C PHE A 220 -3.68 -6.56 -5.57
N ASP A 221 -3.80 -5.82 -4.45
CA ASP A 221 -4.01 -6.40 -3.11
C ASP A 221 -2.95 -7.46 -2.78
N ILE A 222 -1.68 -7.15 -3.14
CA ILE A 222 -0.58 -8.09 -2.96
C ILE A 222 -0.16 -8.09 -1.49
N GLU A 223 -0.20 -9.27 -0.90
CA GLU A 223 0.28 -9.50 0.46
C GLU A 223 1.79 -9.20 0.61
N PRO A 224 2.27 -8.89 1.83
CA PRO A 224 3.68 -8.63 2.06
C PRO A 224 4.55 -9.84 1.67
N TYR A 225 5.75 -9.59 1.16
CA TYR A 225 6.72 -10.67 0.92
C TYR A 225 7.11 -11.34 2.22
N THR A 226 6.89 -12.63 2.32
CA THR A 226 7.36 -13.44 3.44
C THR A 226 8.69 -14.10 3.10
N ILE A 227 9.70 -13.91 3.96
CA ILE A 227 11.01 -14.54 3.84
C ILE A 227 11.21 -15.43 5.05
N GLU A 228 11.15 -16.73 4.83
CA GLU A 228 11.30 -17.72 5.88
C GLU A 228 12.74 -18.20 6.03
N PHE A 229 13.20 -18.30 7.27
CA PHE A 229 14.52 -18.82 7.61
C PHE A 229 14.40 -20.18 8.27
N THR A 230 14.84 -21.20 7.55
CA THR A 230 14.88 -22.59 8.05
C THR A 230 16.31 -22.99 8.44
N GLY A 231 16.43 -23.99 9.27
CA GLY A 231 17.74 -24.59 9.59
C GLY A 231 17.94 -24.92 11.08
N THR A 232 19.05 -25.60 11.37
CA THR A 232 19.36 -26.09 12.71
C THR A 232 19.66 -24.94 13.71
N PRO A 233 19.49 -25.16 15.02
CA PRO A 233 19.91 -24.18 16.03
C PRO A 233 21.38 -23.79 15.88
N ARG A 234 21.72 -22.56 16.21
CA ARG A 234 23.10 -22.00 16.20
C ARG A 234 23.75 -21.89 14.81
N THR A 235 22.99 -21.85 13.73
CA THR A 235 23.51 -21.65 12.36
C THR A 235 23.62 -20.17 11.94
N GLY A 236 23.38 -19.23 12.86
CA GLY A 236 23.45 -17.80 12.56
C GLY A 236 22.20 -17.19 11.95
N LYS A 237 21.06 -17.92 11.92
CA LYS A 237 19.79 -17.41 11.37
C LYS A 237 19.36 -16.07 11.93
N THR A 238 19.29 -15.95 13.25
CA THR A 238 18.86 -14.72 13.92
C THR A 238 19.77 -13.54 13.58
N THR A 239 21.08 -13.77 13.43
CA THR A 239 22.03 -12.74 12.97
C THR A 239 21.72 -12.31 11.54
N LEU A 240 21.45 -13.26 10.65
CA LEU A 240 21.09 -12.98 9.28
C LEU A 240 19.75 -12.22 9.17
N ILE A 241 18.74 -12.64 9.94
CA ILE A 241 17.43 -11.98 10.01
C ILE A 241 17.58 -10.53 10.45
N ASN A 242 18.34 -10.27 11.52
CA ASN A 242 18.56 -8.91 12.01
C ASN A 242 19.31 -8.04 10.97
N ASN A 243 20.31 -8.59 10.30
CA ASN A 243 21.02 -7.88 9.24
C ASN A 243 20.10 -7.55 8.06
N LEU A 244 19.22 -8.48 7.66
CA LEU A 244 18.23 -8.23 6.60
C LEU A 244 17.15 -7.25 7.04
N TYR A 245 16.70 -7.33 8.29
CA TYR A 245 15.77 -6.34 8.84
C TYR A 245 16.36 -4.93 8.79
N ASP A 246 17.61 -4.76 9.21
CA ASP A 246 18.32 -3.47 9.12
C ASP A 246 18.50 -3.02 7.68
N PHE A 247 18.80 -3.93 6.76
CA PHE A 247 18.92 -3.65 5.33
C PHE A 247 17.58 -3.14 4.75
N PHE A 248 16.48 -3.85 4.99
CA PHE A 248 15.16 -3.44 4.51
C PHE A 248 14.71 -2.13 5.16
N LYS A 249 14.93 -1.95 6.46
CA LYS A 249 14.60 -0.73 7.18
C LYS A 249 15.39 0.48 6.68
N LYS A 250 16.69 0.33 6.41
CA LYS A 250 17.49 1.38 5.74
C LYS A 250 16.96 1.68 4.33
N GLY A 251 16.45 0.66 3.65
CA GLY A 251 15.73 0.80 2.38
C GLY A 251 14.34 1.43 2.49
N LYS A 252 13.89 1.85 3.69
CA LYS A 252 12.54 2.38 3.97
C LYS A 252 11.40 1.40 3.69
N PHE A 253 11.68 0.07 3.66
CA PHE A 253 10.63 -0.93 3.62
C PHE A 253 10.00 -1.11 5.00
N LYS A 254 8.69 -1.18 5.05
CA LYS A 254 7.95 -1.53 6.26
C LYS A 254 8.15 -3.01 6.54
N THR A 255 9.04 -3.33 7.45
CA THR A 255 9.49 -4.69 7.71
C THR A 255 9.18 -5.09 9.13
N SER A 256 8.66 -6.30 9.33
CA SER A 256 8.52 -6.93 10.63
C SER A 256 9.36 -8.21 10.72
N ILE A 257 9.62 -8.64 11.96
CA ILE A 257 10.20 -9.95 12.27
C ILE A 257 9.16 -10.73 13.05
N LEU A 258 8.73 -11.86 12.49
CA LEU A 258 8.00 -12.87 13.23
C LEU A 258 9.01 -13.80 13.90
N GLU A 259 9.24 -13.57 15.21
CA GLU A 259 10.21 -14.33 16.01
C GLU A 259 9.84 -15.81 16.09
N GLU A 260 10.85 -16.66 16.33
CA GLU A 260 10.60 -18.07 16.63
C GLU A 260 9.58 -18.19 17.78
N PHE A 261 8.41 -18.75 17.48
CA PHE A 261 7.27 -18.79 18.39
C PHE A 261 7.62 -19.32 19.79
N THR A 262 8.42 -20.39 19.86
CA THR A 262 8.81 -21.02 21.15
C THR A 262 9.77 -20.17 21.98
N THR A 263 10.39 -19.16 21.42
CA THR A 263 11.26 -18.21 22.14
C THR A 263 10.52 -16.93 22.52
N SER A 264 9.35 -16.68 21.93
CA SER A 264 8.56 -15.48 22.17
C SER A 264 8.09 -15.37 23.63
N LYS A 265 7.92 -14.12 24.10
CA LYS A 265 7.38 -13.82 25.43
C LYS A 265 5.96 -14.39 25.58
N ARG A 266 5.13 -14.27 24.53
CA ARG A 266 3.74 -14.78 24.50
C ARG A 266 3.71 -16.29 24.74
N TYR A 267 4.58 -17.06 24.08
CA TYR A 267 4.66 -18.50 24.29
C TYR A 267 5.04 -18.84 25.72
N LYS A 268 6.12 -18.24 26.24
CA LYS A 268 6.65 -18.55 27.56
C LYS A 268 5.68 -18.23 28.71
N GLU A 269 4.98 -17.10 28.62
CA GLU A 269 4.14 -16.60 29.71
C GLU A 269 2.68 -17.07 29.61
N GLN A 270 2.13 -17.24 28.40
CA GLN A 270 0.71 -17.46 28.21
C GLN A 270 0.35 -18.85 27.69
N ILE A 271 1.21 -19.47 26.89
CA ILE A 271 0.89 -20.70 26.18
C ILE A 271 1.59 -21.93 26.82
N TYR A 272 2.88 -21.85 27.03
CA TYR A 272 3.65 -22.94 27.64
C TYR A 272 3.09 -23.43 28.99
N PRO A 273 2.67 -22.57 29.94
CA PRO A 273 2.09 -23.02 31.21
C PRO A 273 0.81 -23.88 31.02
N LYS A 274 0.03 -23.62 29.96
CA LYS A 274 -1.20 -24.37 29.64
C LYS A 274 -0.89 -25.72 28.98
N LEU A 275 0.19 -25.81 28.19
CA LEU A 275 0.60 -26.98 27.45
C LEU A 275 1.55 -27.90 28.24
N LYS A 276 2.08 -27.45 29.38
CA LYS A 276 3.15 -28.13 30.14
C LYS A 276 2.85 -29.58 30.49
N ASN A 277 1.60 -29.94 30.76
CA ASN A 277 1.20 -31.29 31.15
C ASN A 277 0.87 -32.21 29.97
N GLU A 278 0.72 -31.67 28.74
CA GLU A 278 0.31 -32.40 27.54
C GLU A 278 1.43 -32.45 26.48
N TYR A 279 2.66 -32.27 26.94
CA TYR A 279 3.81 -31.75 26.19
C TYR A 279 4.23 -32.49 24.92
N LYS A 280 3.97 -33.79 24.76
CA LYS A 280 4.51 -34.52 23.61
C LYS A 280 3.66 -34.44 22.34
N ASN A 281 2.35 -34.46 22.44
CA ASN A 281 1.46 -34.46 21.26
C ASN A 281 0.90 -33.07 20.95
N VAL A 282 0.52 -32.29 21.97
CA VAL A 282 -0.11 -30.98 21.82
C VAL A 282 0.88 -29.92 21.27
N VAL A 283 2.16 -30.00 21.63
CA VAL A 283 3.17 -29.06 21.11
C VAL A 283 3.31 -29.12 19.58
N ASN A 284 3.14 -30.31 18.99
CA ASN A 284 3.31 -30.50 17.55
C ASN A 284 2.06 -30.14 16.76
N THR A 285 0.86 -30.20 17.36
CA THR A 285 -0.41 -29.91 16.70
C THR A 285 -0.94 -28.51 16.98
N GLU A 286 -0.71 -27.98 18.17
CA GLU A 286 -1.24 -26.69 18.58
C GLU A 286 -0.28 -25.51 18.25
N ILE A 287 1.03 -25.67 18.39
CA ILE A 287 1.99 -24.60 18.06
C ILE A 287 1.84 -24.12 16.61
N PRO A 288 1.70 -24.97 15.59
CA PRO A 288 1.47 -24.54 14.23
C PRO A 288 0.27 -23.60 14.05
N LYS A 289 -0.84 -23.86 14.75
CA LYS A 289 -2.04 -23.00 14.70
C LYS A 289 -1.76 -21.60 15.25
N TYR A 290 -0.97 -21.48 16.33
CA TYR A 290 -0.57 -20.17 16.87
C TYR A 290 0.38 -19.43 15.94
N VAL A 291 1.33 -20.14 15.30
CA VAL A 291 2.25 -19.54 14.33
C VAL A 291 1.51 -19.03 13.10
N LEU A 292 0.55 -19.81 12.58
CA LEU A 292 -0.32 -19.38 11.49
C LEU A 292 -1.13 -18.14 11.86
N LYS A 293 -1.73 -18.14 13.06
CA LYS A 293 -2.47 -16.98 13.54
C LYS A 293 -1.59 -15.73 13.68
N ASP A 294 -0.39 -15.87 14.24
CA ASP A 294 0.54 -14.75 14.36
C ASP A 294 0.97 -14.24 12.97
N LEU A 295 1.14 -15.13 11.98
CA LEU A 295 1.41 -14.75 10.59
C LEU A 295 0.23 -14.02 9.96
N GLU A 296 -0.99 -14.53 10.11
CA GLU A 296 -2.21 -13.87 9.62
C GLU A 296 -2.37 -12.46 10.20
N GLU A 297 -2.11 -12.29 11.51
CA GLU A 297 -2.13 -10.98 12.17
C GLU A 297 -1.04 -10.03 11.61
N GLU A 298 0.16 -10.55 11.26
CA GLU A 298 1.20 -9.74 10.61
C GLU A 298 0.86 -9.38 9.16
N MET A 299 0.28 -10.30 8.39
CA MET A 299 -0.10 -10.07 6.99
C MET A 299 -1.18 -9.00 6.83
N GLN A 300 -2.00 -8.79 7.85
CA GLN A 300 -3.02 -7.72 7.85
C GLN A 300 -2.44 -6.33 8.13
N LYS A 301 -1.17 -6.24 8.57
CA LYS A 301 -0.51 -4.95 8.76
C LYS A 301 -0.03 -4.40 7.42
N ASP A 302 0.05 -3.08 7.30
CA ASP A 302 0.64 -2.42 6.13
C ASP A 302 2.18 -2.62 6.13
N LEU A 303 2.60 -3.80 5.69
CA LEU A 303 3.99 -4.23 5.63
C LEU A 303 4.41 -4.51 4.19
N ASP A 304 5.71 -4.33 3.92
CA ASP A 304 6.33 -4.73 2.65
C ASP A 304 6.99 -6.10 2.75
N VAL A 305 7.58 -6.41 3.91
CA VAL A 305 8.33 -7.64 4.13
C VAL A 305 8.07 -8.18 5.54
N ILE A 306 7.84 -9.48 5.65
CA ILE A 306 7.80 -10.22 6.90
C ILE A 306 8.96 -11.21 6.91
N LEU A 307 9.87 -11.08 7.86
CA LEU A 307 10.97 -12.02 8.09
C LEU A 307 10.53 -13.03 9.15
N ILE A 308 10.53 -14.32 8.83
CA ILE A 308 10.03 -15.37 9.73
C ILE A 308 11.21 -16.18 10.23
N ASP A 309 11.50 -16.11 11.55
CA ASP A 309 12.51 -16.95 12.20
C ASP A 309 11.88 -18.30 12.55
N ARG A 310 12.29 -19.33 11.85
CA ARG A 310 11.74 -20.70 11.87
C ARG A 310 10.33 -20.83 11.30
N SER A 311 10.34 -21.17 10.06
CA SER A 311 9.17 -21.32 9.21
C SER A 311 8.22 -22.43 9.67
N LEU A 312 7.03 -22.37 9.11
CA LEU A 312 6.05 -23.42 9.18
C LEU A 312 6.61 -24.76 8.65
N PHE A 313 7.51 -24.72 7.65
CA PHE A 313 8.20 -25.90 7.11
C PHE A 313 9.15 -26.56 8.10
N ASP A 314 9.81 -25.80 8.98
CA ASP A 314 10.63 -26.38 10.05
C ASP A 314 9.82 -27.33 10.96
N ARG A 315 8.52 -27.04 11.14
CA ARG A 315 7.63 -27.91 11.93
C ARG A 315 7.34 -29.22 11.23
N ILE A 316 7.14 -29.23 9.93
CA ILE A 316 6.98 -30.46 9.14
C ILE A 316 8.25 -31.30 9.24
N ILE A 317 9.42 -30.69 9.12
CA ILE A 317 10.70 -31.39 9.27
C ILE A 317 10.85 -31.99 10.67
N TRP A 318 10.47 -31.27 11.72
CA TRP A 318 10.52 -31.76 13.10
C TRP A 318 9.57 -32.94 13.32
N VAL A 319 8.36 -32.89 12.82
CA VAL A 319 7.36 -33.96 12.95
C VAL A 319 7.80 -35.19 12.16
N ASN A 320 8.32 -35.03 10.94
CA ASN A 320 8.93 -36.09 10.17
C ASN A 320 10.06 -36.80 10.96
N ARG A 321 10.95 -35.99 11.58
CA ARG A 321 12.04 -36.53 12.37
C ARG A 321 11.56 -37.27 13.63
N LEU A 322 10.49 -36.79 14.26
CA LEU A 322 9.87 -37.44 15.41
C LEU A 322 9.29 -38.81 15.02
N TYR A 323 8.56 -38.85 13.90
CA TYR A 323 8.01 -40.08 13.34
C TYR A 323 9.09 -41.11 13.01
N LEU A 324 10.13 -40.69 12.27
CA LEU A 324 11.26 -41.54 11.88
C LEU A 324 12.04 -42.11 13.08
N LYS A 325 11.98 -41.44 14.25
CA LYS A 325 12.59 -41.87 15.51
C LYS A 325 11.63 -42.70 16.39
N ASN A 326 10.49 -43.15 15.85
CA ASN A 326 9.44 -43.86 16.58
C ASN A 326 8.89 -43.07 17.80
N GLY A 327 8.95 -41.75 17.74
CA GLY A 327 8.42 -40.87 18.78
C GLY A 327 6.97 -40.43 18.56
N MET A 328 6.37 -40.85 17.42
CA MET A 328 4.99 -40.58 17.04
C MET A 328 4.44 -41.82 16.33
N LYS A 329 3.15 -42.12 16.50
CA LYS A 329 2.47 -43.21 15.82
C LYS A 329 2.14 -42.79 14.37
N GLU A 330 1.96 -43.78 13.50
CA GLU A 330 1.71 -43.55 12.07
C GLU A 330 0.38 -42.82 11.80
N ASP A 331 -0.67 -43.16 12.53
CA ASP A 331 -1.98 -42.51 12.46
C ASP A 331 -1.92 -41.06 12.92
N GLU A 332 -1.24 -40.75 14.02
CA GLU A 332 -1.00 -39.41 14.51
C GLU A 332 -0.18 -38.56 13.48
N TYR A 333 0.81 -39.19 12.84
CA TYR A 333 1.62 -38.56 11.82
C TYR A 333 0.83 -38.21 10.55
N LYS A 334 0.01 -39.17 10.09
CA LYS A 334 -0.89 -38.96 8.93
C LYS A 334 -1.93 -37.87 9.20
N ASP A 335 -2.53 -37.88 10.38
CA ASP A 335 -3.50 -36.85 10.79
C ASP A 335 -2.86 -35.46 10.82
N TYR A 336 -1.65 -35.38 11.37
CA TYR A 336 -0.87 -34.13 11.34
C TYR A 336 -0.63 -33.61 9.91
N LEU A 337 -0.15 -34.46 9.00
CA LEU A 337 0.14 -34.07 7.63
C LEU A 337 -1.13 -33.66 6.88
N ASN A 338 -2.22 -34.42 7.03
CA ASN A 338 -3.50 -34.14 6.38
C ASN A 338 -4.14 -32.81 6.89
N THR A 339 -3.89 -32.45 8.13
CA THR A 339 -4.41 -31.21 8.72
C THR A 339 -3.51 -30.00 8.40
N TYR A 340 -2.19 -30.17 8.46
CA TYR A 340 -1.24 -29.06 8.45
C TYR A 340 -0.75 -28.67 7.06
N ILE A 341 -0.49 -29.65 6.18
CA ILE A 341 -0.02 -29.35 4.81
C ILE A 341 -1.02 -28.51 4.01
N PRO A 342 -2.34 -28.80 4.02
CA PRO A 342 -3.30 -27.94 3.35
C PRO A 342 -3.32 -26.50 3.88
N LEU A 343 -3.25 -26.31 5.20
CA LEU A 343 -3.20 -24.98 5.83
C LEU A 343 -1.96 -24.20 5.40
N VAL A 344 -0.81 -24.86 5.32
CA VAL A 344 0.44 -24.22 4.86
C VAL A 344 0.34 -23.84 3.38
N ASN A 345 -0.16 -24.73 2.53
CA ASN A 345 -0.30 -24.49 1.10
C ASN A 345 -1.35 -23.42 0.76
N GLU A 346 -2.34 -23.22 1.62
CA GLU A 346 -3.35 -22.17 1.45
C GLU A 346 -2.82 -20.77 1.79
N LYS A 347 -1.79 -20.70 2.67
CA LYS A 347 -1.32 -19.45 3.27
C LYS A 347 0.09 -19.02 2.82
N ILE A 348 0.78 -19.82 2.03
CA ILE A 348 2.11 -19.56 1.45
C ILE A 348 2.08 -19.76 -0.05
#